data_ae735b218f8288ca194229e726c17d19
#
_entry.id   ae735b218f8288ca194229e726c17d19
#
_cell.length_a   1.000
_cell.length_b   1.000
_cell.length_c   1.000
_cell.angle_alpha   90.00
_cell.angle_beta   90.00
_cell.angle_gamma   90.00
#
_symmetry.space_group_name_H-M   'P 1'
#
loop_
_entity.id
_entity.type
_entity.pdbx_description
1 polymer ?
#
loop_
_entity_poly.entity_id
_entity_poly.type
_entity_poly.pdbx_seq_one_letter_code
_entity_poly.pdbx_strand_id
1 'polypeptide(L)'
;MKYDELALIRLFTDKEIKEYTIKDSSHGEKDFRETIFVTDQNGLRYIVKVACNTFTTKESVRMWQKCAEEYRLQGYYCPRILTDINGRFPKVNYKGYECVAYAEEYSLYKTAEDFVGEKRFRDELYIMTARIAAKRYDYTDIPSAYTLFDLFPGDEMDEVEQNAVDFRSYCETLPECFIKQAKEIFKRWEFCRHM
;
A
#
# COMPACT_ATOMS: atom_id res chain seq x y z
N MET A 1 2.69 27.79 0.89
CA MET A 1 1.37 27.92 0.28
C MET A 1 0.49 26.85 0.89
N LYS A 2 -0.69 27.18 1.40
CA LYS A 2 -1.65 26.18 1.91
C LYS A 2 -2.53 25.74 0.73
N TYR A 3 -2.73 24.44 0.61
CA TYR A 3 -3.59 23.86 -0.41
C TYR A 3 -4.95 23.53 0.19
N ASP A 4 -6.01 23.83 -0.53
CA ASP A 4 -7.31 23.21 -0.36
C ASP A 4 -7.46 22.01 -1.32
N GLU A 5 -8.57 21.33 -1.29
CA GLU A 5 -8.82 20.14 -2.09
C GLU A 5 -8.74 20.42 -3.59
N LEU A 6 -9.33 21.53 -4.04
CA LEU A 6 -9.32 21.91 -5.46
C LEU A 6 -7.90 22.26 -5.93
N ALA A 7 -7.16 23.04 -5.14
CA ALA A 7 -5.77 23.38 -5.45
C ALA A 7 -4.89 22.12 -5.49
N LEU A 8 -5.15 21.15 -4.61
CA LEU A 8 -4.46 19.87 -4.60
C LEU A 8 -4.77 19.04 -5.87
N ILE A 9 -6.04 18.93 -6.25
CA ILE A 9 -6.47 18.23 -7.46
C ILE A 9 -5.84 18.88 -8.71
N ARG A 10 -5.78 20.22 -8.75
CA ARG A 10 -5.19 20.98 -9.87
C ARG A 10 -3.70 20.75 -10.09
N LEU A 11 -3.00 20.16 -9.14
CA LEU A 11 -1.60 19.71 -9.36
C LEU A 11 -1.52 18.56 -10.37
N PHE A 12 -2.59 17.78 -10.52
CA PHE A 12 -2.60 16.56 -11.33
C PHE A 12 -3.42 16.68 -12.62
N THR A 13 -4.18 17.75 -12.78
CA THR A 13 -4.99 17.96 -13.99
C THR A 13 -5.25 19.44 -14.25
N ASP A 14 -5.28 19.80 -15.52
CA ASP A 14 -5.76 21.10 -16.03
C ASP A 14 -7.25 21.07 -16.42
N LYS A 15 -7.87 19.89 -16.40
CA LYS A 15 -9.29 19.72 -16.78
C LYS A 15 -10.23 20.27 -15.73
N GLU A 16 -11.41 20.67 -16.14
CA GLU A 16 -12.48 21.08 -15.23
C GLU A 16 -12.98 19.89 -14.41
N ILE A 17 -13.11 20.10 -13.10
CA ILE A 17 -13.60 19.11 -12.16
C ILE A 17 -15.12 19.19 -12.10
N LYS A 18 -15.78 18.06 -12.34
CA LYS A 18 -17.22 17.93 -12.19
C LYS A 18 -17.63 17.75 -10.73
N GLU A 19 -16.96 16.82 -10.07
CA GLU A 19 -17.23 16.48 -8.68
C GLU A 19 -16.02 15.80 -8.02
N TYR A 20 -15.95 15.86 -6.71
CA TYR A 20 -15.00 15.07 -5.93
C TYR A 20 -15.59 14.69 -4.57
N THR A 21 -15.09 13.61 -4.00
CA THR A 21 -15.40 13.16 -2.64
C THR A 21 -14.12 12.81 -1.91
N ILE A 22 -14.12 12.96 -0.59
CA ILE A 22 -12.96 12.73 0.26
C ILE A 22 -13.25 11.55 1.18
N LYS A 23 -12.27 10.67 1.29
CA LYS A 23 -12.24 9.60 2.30
C LYS A 23 -11.03 9.82 3.18
N ASP A 24 -11.25 10.09 4.45
CA ASP A 24 -10.21 10.06 5.47
C ASP A 24 -9.87 8.60 5.82
N SER A 25 -8.60 8.28 5.77
CA SER A 25 -8.04 6.98 6.14
C SER A 25 -6.85 7.13 7.09
N SER A 26 -6.81 8.22 7.85
CA SER A 26 -5.79 8.52 8.84
C SER A 26 -5.82 7.53 10.00
N HIS A 27 -4.65 7.20 10.54
CA HIS A 27 -4.48 6.36 11.72
C HIS A 27 -3.73 7.15 12.82
N GLY A 28 -4.48 7.97 13.56
CA GLY A 28 -3.93 8.82 14.62
C GLY A 28 -3.19 10.07 14.11
N GLU A 29 -2.62 10.84 15.03
CA GLU A 29 -2.04 12.16 14.75
C GLU A 29 -0.78 12.11 13.85
N LYS A 30 -0.04 11.01 13.87
CA LYS A 30 1.23 10.86 13.13
C LYS A 30 1.07 10.19 11.77
N ASP A 31 -0.12 9.77 11.41
CA ASP A 31 -0.42 9.06 10.18
C ASP A 31 -1.64 9.67 9.49
N PHE A 32 -1.48 10.89 9.02
CA PHE A 32 -2.50 11.58 8.24
C PHE A 32 -2.55 11.03 6.82
N ARG A 33 -3.74 10.61 6.38
CA ARG A 33 -4.00 10.12 5.02
C ARG A 33 -5.38 10.51 4.53
N GLU A 34 -5.47 11.14 3.38
CA GLU A 34 -6.73 11.35 2.69
C GLU A 34 -6.67 10.86 1.25
N THR A 35 -7.79 10.35 0.79
CA THR A 35 -8.01 9.91 -0.58
C THR A 35 -9.14 10.73 -1.18
N ILE A 36 -8.86 11.44 -2.27
CA ILE A 36 -9.81 12.28 -2.98
C ILE A 36 -10.17 11.56 -4.27
N PHE A 37 -11.42 11.15 -4.40
CA PHE A 37 -11.98 10.58 -5.64
C PHE A 37 -12.46 11.72 -6.52
N VAL A 38 -11.97 11.79 -7.72
CA VAL A 38 -12.22 12.92 -8.65
C VAL A 38 -12.88 12.41 -9.91
N THR A 39 -13.89 13.14 -10.39
CA THR A 39 -14.49 12.96 -11.72
C THR A 39 -14.38 14.30 -12.48
N ASP A 40 -13.77 14.29 -13.66
CA ASP A 40 -13.72 15.47 -14.51
C ASP A 40 -15.02 15.66 -15.33
N GLN A 41 -15.14 16.78 -16.03
CA GLN A 41 -16.32 17.09 -16.87
C GLN A 41 -16.54 16.09 -18.00
N ASN A 42 -15.49 15.38 -18.43
CA ASN A 42 -15.57 14.34 -19.44
C ASN A 42 -15.95 12.96 -18.89
N GLY A 43 -16.14 12.85 -17.56
CA GLY A 43 -16.44 11.61 -16.87
C GLY A 43 -15.22 10.74 -16.58
N LEU A 44 -13.99 11.21 -16.84
CA LEU A 44 -12.78 10.51 -16.45
C LEU A 44 -12.62 10.56 -14.93
N ARG A 45 -12.35 9.41 -14.35
CA ARG A 45 -12.16 9.24 -12.91
C ARG A 45 -10.70 8.96 -12.57
N TYR A 46 -10.23 9.54 -11.50
CA TYR A 46 -8.92 9.27 -10.92
C TYR A 46 -8.94 9.55 -9.42
N ILE A 47 -7.88 9.19 -8.75
CA ILE A 47 -7.76 9.31 -7.31
C ILE A 47 -6.54 10.19 -7.01
N VAL A 48 -6.70 11.18 -6.15
CA VAL A 48 -5.57 11.94 -5.59
C VAL A 48 -5.39 11.49 -4.13
N LYS A 49 -4.19 11.06 -3.80
CA LYS A 49 -3.80 10.66 -2.45
C LYS A 49 -2.86 11.70 -1.86
N VAL A 50 -3.06 11.98 -0.61
CA VAL A 50 -2.23 12.91 0.17
C VAL A 50 -1.96 12.31 1.54
N ALA A 51 -0.68 12.25 1.92
CA ALA A 51 -0.31 11.64 3.18
C ALA A 51 0.88 12.32 3.84
N CYS A 52 0.84 12.37 5.17
CA CYS A 52 1.94 12.77 6.04
C CYS A 52 2.15 11.65 7.06
N ASN A 53 3.13 10.78 6.79
CA ASN A 53 3.56 9.70 7.67
C ASN A 53 5.01 9.32 7.34
N THR A 54 5.57 8.40 8.10
CA THR A 54 6.99 8.03 8.00
C THR A 54 7.35 7.27 6.72
N PHE A 55 6.40 6.59 6.10
CA PHE A 55 6.64 5.72 4.95
C PHE A 55 6.17 6.32 3.61
N THR A 56 5.32 7.34 3.61
CA THR A 56 4.93 8.02 2.36
C THR A 56 5.92 9.13 2.02
N THR A 57 7.03 8.76 1.43
CA THR A 57 8.04 9.68 0.92
C THR A 57 7.96 9.76 -0.61
N LYS A 58 8.61 10.75 -1.23
CA LYS A 58 8.70 10.84 -2.70
C LYS A 58 9.41 9.62 -3.29
N GLU A 59 10.40 9.13 -2.60
CA GLU A 59 11.19 7.96 -2.95
C GLU A 59 10.33 6.70 -2.90
N SER A 60 9.58 6.52 -1.81
CA SER A 60 8.64 5.40 -1.67
C SER A 60 7.57 5.41 -2.77
N VAL A 61 6.98 6.58 -3.07
CA VAL A 61 5.96 6.68 -4.13
C VAL A 61 6.53 6.38 -5.52
N ARG A 62 7.75 6.83 -5.84
CA ARG A 62 8.43 6.46 -7.09
C ARG A 62 8.64 4.96 -7.20
N MET A 63 8.91 4.33 -6.09
CA MET A 63 9.09 2.93 -6.04
C MET A 63 7.80 2.16 -6.26
N TRP A 64 6.74 2.55 -5.56
CA TRP A 64 5.42 1.98 -5.78
C TRP A 64 5.01 2.12 -7.25
N GLN A 65 5.35 3.26 -7.89
CA GLN A 65 5.14 3.45 -9.32
C GLN A 65 5.89 2.41 -10.16
N LYS A 66 7.18 2.18 -9.88
CA LYS A 66 7.96 1.13 -10.57
C LYS A 66 7.37 -0.26 -10.34
N CYS A 67 7.03 -0.59 -9.10
CA CYS A 67 6.38 -1.86 -8.79
C CYS A 67 5.07 -2.05 -9.55
N ALA A 68 4.22 -1.02 -9.61
CA ALA A 68 2.97 -1.07 -10.37
C ALA A 68 3.21 -1.37 -11.85
N GLU A 69 4.22 -0.73 -12.47
CA GLU A 69 4.58 -0.98 -13.87
C GLU A 69 5.13 -2.40 -14.07
N GLU A 70 5.92 -2.93 -13.14
CA GLU A 70 6.41 -4.32 -13.22
C GLU A 70 5.26 -5.34 -13.17
N TYR A 71 4.24 -5.13 -12.32
CA TYR A 71 3.03 -5.95 -12.33
C TYR A 71 2.33 -5.90 -13.70
N ARG A 72 2.23 -4.71 -14.28
CA ARG A 72 1.60 -4.51 -15.61
C ARG A 72 2.38 -5.20 -16.72
N LEU A 73 3.71 -5.14 -16.70
CA LEU A 73 4.58 -5.84 -17.65
C LEU A 73 4.41 -7.37 -17.61
N GLN A 74 3.95 -7.89 -16.47
CA GLN A 74 3.63 -9.32 -16.31
C GLN A 74 2.19 -9.68 -16.71
N GLY A 75 1.42 -8.70 -17.20
CA GLY A 75 0.03 -8.88 -17.61
C GLY A 75 -0.99 -8.79 -16.48
N TYR A 76 -0.57 -8.38 -15.28
CA TYR A 76 -1.50 -8.10 -14.19
C TYR A 76 -1.95 -6.65 -14.21
N TYR A 77 -3.23 -6.42 -13.96
CA TYR A 77 -3.71 -5.07 -13.78
C TYR A 77 -3.22 -4.52 -12.44
N CYS A 78 -2.60 -3.36 -12.49
CA CYS A 78 -2.27 -2.55 -11.33
C CYS A 78 -2.56 -1.09 -11.68
N PRO A 79 -3.29 -0.32 -10.85
CA PRO A 79 -3.51 1.09 -11.10
C PRO A 79 -2.18 1.83 -11.26
N ARG A 80 -2.08 2.68 -12.28
CA ARG A 80 -0.88 3.50 -12.44
C ARG A 80 -0.83 4.56 -11.39
N ILE A 81 0.36 4.77 -10.86
CA ILE A 81 0.67 5.91 -10.00
C ILE A 81 1.15 7.05 -10.90
N LEU A 82 0.50 8.20 -10.77
CA LEU A 82 0.69 9.35 -11.65
C LEU A 82 1.40 10.49 -10.90
N THR A 83 2.29 11.15 -11.60
CA THR A 83 2.94 12.40 -11.15
C THR A 83 2.01 13.60 -11.30
N ASP A 84 2.40 14.73 -10.74
CA ASP A 84 1.80 16.03 -11.05
C ASP A 84 2.00 16.40 -12.53
N ILE A 85 1.36 17.46 -13.00
CA ILE A 85 1.48 17.97 -14.39
C ILE A 85 2.91 18.35 -14.77
N ASN A 86 3.84 18.47 -13.79
CA ASN A 86 5.25 18.77 -13.98
C ASN A 86 6.15 17.53 -13.85
N GLY A 87 5.58 16.32 -13.80
CA GLY A 87 6.34 15.07 -13.69
C GLY A 87 6.93 14.80 -12.31
N ARG A 88 6.34 15.32 -11.22
CA ARG A 88 6.87 15.23 -9.86
C ARG A 88 5.84 14.64 -8.90
N PHE A 89 6.33 14.19 -7.74
CA PHE A 89 5.51 13.94 -6.55
C PHE A 89 5.67 15.14 -5.61
N PRO A 90 4.71 16.08 -5.58
CA PRO A 90 4.86 17.32 -4.85
C PRO A 90 4.77 17.11 -3.33
N LYS A 91 5.56 17.92 -2.58
CA LYS A 91 5.31 18.17 -1.16
C LYS A 91 4.38 19.36 -1.04
N VAL A 92 3.34 19.23 -0.25
CA VAL A 92 2.27 20.23 -0.09
C VAL A 92 1.96 20.44 1.38
N ASN A 93 1.61 21.67 1.75
CA ASN A 93 1.01 21.92 3.06
C ASN A 93 -0.51 21.84 2.90
N TYR A 94 -1.10 20.78 3.44
CA TYR A 94 -2.51 20.49 3.35
C TYR A 94 -3.08 20.22 4.73
N LYS A 95 -4.13 20.94 5.12
CA LYS A 95 -4.77 20.88 6.45
C LYS A 95 -3.79 21.03 7.63
N GLY A 96 -2.66 21.71 7.41
CA GLY A 96 -1.63 21.93 8.43
C GLY A 96 -0.51 20.88 8.47
N TYR A 97 -0.59 19.83 7.63
CA TYR A 97 0.41 18.79 7.53
C TYR A 97 1.32 19.00 6.30
N GLU A 98 2.61 18.68 6.42
CA GLU A 98 3.51 18.58 5.29
C GLU A 98 3.39 17.20 4.63
N CYS A 99 2.60 17.12 3.57
CA CYS A 99 2.24 15.88 2.92
C CYS A 99 3.00 15.66 1.62
N VAL A 100 3.14 14.39 1.23
CA VAL A 100 3.42 13.99 -0.15
C VAL A 100 2.10 13.72 -0.84
N ALA A 101 1.94 14.24 -2.07
CA ALA A 101 0.76 14.00 -2.89
C ALA A 101 1.11 13.27 -4.18
N TYR A 102 0.21 12.39 -4.63
CA TYR A 102 0.29 11.66 -5.88
C TYR A 102 -1.11 11.30 -6.37
N ALA A 103 -1.25 10.93 -7.64
CA ALA A 103 -2.52 10.47 -8.17
C ALA A 103 -2.42 9.00 -8.59
N GLU A 104 -3.57 8.36 -8.73
CA GLU A 104 -3.71 6.98 -9.22
C GLU A 104 -4.85 6.89 -10.24
N GLU A 105 -4.71 5.98 -11.19
CA GLU A 105 -5.82 5.59 -12.04
C GLU A 105 -6.98 5.06 -11.18
N TYR A 106 -8.20 5.43 -11.53
CA TYR A 106 -9.36 4.84 -10.89
C TYR A 106 -9.59 3.42 -11.42
N SER A 107 -9.54 2.44 -10.56
CA SER A 107 -9.85 1.05 -10.93
C SER A 107 -11.34 0.87 -11.17
N LEU A 108 -11.68 0.28 -12.33
CA LEU A 108 -13.04 -0.14 -12.66
C LEU A 108 -13.34 -1.61 -12.25
N TYR A 109 -12.32 -2.30 -11.75
CA TYR A 109 -12.46 -3.69 -11.30
C TYR A 109 -13.05 -3.74 -9.89
N LYS A 110 -13.71 -4.84 -9.62
CA LYS A 110 -14.20 -5.15 -8.28
C LYS A 110 -13.05 -5.32 -7.29
N THR A 111 -13.31 -5.06 -6.03
CA THR A 111 -12.34 -5.27 -4.95
C THR A 111 -12.26 -6.74 -4.55
N ALA A 112 -11.21 -7.12 -3.82
CA ALA A 112 -11.06 -8.46 -3.29
C ALA A 112 -12.23 -8.86 -2.37
N GLU A 113 -12.85 -7.90 -1.71
CA GLU A 113 -14.00 -8.09 -0.82
C GLU A 113 -15.23 -8.66 -1.55
N ASP A 114 -15.37 -8.33 -2.85
CA ASP A 114 -16.45 -8.86 -3.69
C ASP A 114 -16.32 -10.38 -3.97
N PHE A 115 -15.16 -10.97 -3.68
CA PHE A 115 -14.81 -12.36 -3.98
C PHE A 115 -14.46 -13.18 -2.73
N VAL A 116 -14.77 -12.66 -1.55
CA VAL A 116 -14.51 -13.37 -0.29
C VAL A 116 -15.19 -14.74 -0.29
N GLY A 117 -14.39 -15.80 -0.06
CA GLY A 117 -14.88 -17.17 -0.03
C GLY A 117 -14.75 -17.92 -1.37
N GLU A 118 -14.50 -17.28 -2.47
CA GLU A 118 -14.29 -17.95 -3.76
C GLU A 118 -12.92 -18.65 -3.80
N LYS A 119 -12.94 -20.00 -3.83
CA LYS A 119 -11.71 -20.80 -3.87
C LYS A 119 -10.84 -20.44 -5.07
N ARG A 120 -11.43 -20.28 -6.25
CA ARG A 120 -10.73 -19.93 -7.49
C ARG A 120 -9.97 -18.61 -7.36
N PHE A 121 -10.58 -17.60 -6.76
CA PHE A 121 -9.93 -16.30 -6.54
C PHE A 121 -8.70 -16.44 -5.66
N ARG A 122 -8.79 -17.21 -4.57
CA ARG A 122 -7.63 -17.47 -3.69
C ARG A 122 -6.52 -18.21 -4.40
N ASP A 123 -6.86 -19.24 -5.16
CA ASP A 123 -5.87 -20.04 -5.91
C ASP A 123 -5.13 -19.16 -6.94
N GLU A 124 -5.86 -18.31 -7.68
CA GLU A 124 -5.26 -17.37 -8.64
C GLU A 124 -4.39 -16.31 -7.95
N LEU A 125 -4.79 -15.80 -6.79
CA LEU A 125 -4.00 -14.86 -5.99
C LEU A 125 -2.68 -15.48 -5.53
N TYR A 126 -2.68 -16.72 -5.04
CA TYR A 126 -1.46 -17.43 -4.66
C TYR A 126 -0.53 -17.66 -5.86
N ILE A 127 -1.08 -18.06 -7.02
CA ILE A 127 -0.31 -18.25 -8.25
C ILE A 127 0.33 -16.93 -8.70
N MET A 128 -0.43 -15.85 -8.68
CA MET A 128 0.07 -14.51 -9.01
C MET A 128 1.21 -14.11 -8.09
N THR A 129 1.02 -14.21 -6.79
CA THR A 129 2.03 -13.88 -5.78
C THR A 129 3.30 -14.70 -5.97
N ALA A 130 3.17 -16.01 -6.20
CA ALA A 130 4.32 -16.88 -6.45
C ALA A 130 5.08 -16.51 -7.75
N ARG A 131 4.37 -16.17 -8.82
CA ARG A 131 4.98 -15.72 -10.08
C ARG A 131 5.75 -14.42 -9.93
N ILE A 132 5.19 -13.46 -9.17
CA ILE A 132 5.85 -12.19 -8.88
C ILE A 132 7.08 -12.42 -8.01
N ALA A 133 6.97 -13.21 -6.95
CA ALA A 133 8.07 -13.53 -6.05
C ALA A 133 9.21 -14.32 -6.75
N ALA A 134 8.90 -15.10 -7.79
CA ALA A 134 9.90 -15.84 -8.57
C ALA A 134 10.75 -14.94 -9.47
N LYS A 135 10.33 -13.72 -9.76
CA LYS A 135 11.12 -12.77 -10.54
C LYS A 135 12.11 -12.05 -9.64
N ARG A 136 13.35 -11.97 -10.12
CA ARG A 136 14.38 -11.15 -9.45
C ARG A 136 14.19 -9.70 -9.89
N TYR A 137 13.94 -8.84 -8.91
CA TYR A 137 13.95 -7.40 -9.09
C TYR A 137 15.17 -6.84 -8.37
N ASP A 138 15.86 -5.93 -9.02
CA ASP A 138 16.90 -5.13 -8.35
C ASP A 138 16.24 -3.91 -7.75
N TYR A 139 15.84 -4.03 -6.49
CA TYR A 139 15.25 -2.96 -5.70
C TYR A 139 16.18 -2.52 -4.57
N THR A 140 17.47 -2.60 -4.79
CA THR A 140 18.49 -2.27 -3.77
C THR A 140 18.36 -0.84 -3.23
N ASP A 141 17.78 0.06 -4.02
CA ASP A 141 17.58 1.47 -3.61
C ASP A 141 16.26 1.72 -2.89
N ILE A 142 15.53 0.66 -2.59
CA ILE A 142 14.19 0.75 -2.07
C ILE A 142 14.19 0.43 -0.58
N PRO A 143 14.04 1.42 0.30
CA PRO A 143 13.69 1.12 1.67
C PRO A 143 12.37 0.36 1.63
N SER A 144 12.40 -0.91 2.02
CA SER A 144 11.17 -1.65 2.26
C SER A 144 10.40 -0.92 3.34
N ALA A 145 9.16 -0.50 3.05
CA ALA A 145 8.30 0.04 4.09
C ALA A 145 7.91 -1.05 5.10
N TYR A 146 8.06 -2.31 4.69
CA TYR A 146 7.74 -3.47 5.48
C TYR A 146 8.76 -4.58 5.18
N THR A 147 9.75 -4.76 6.02
CA THR A 147 10.43 -6.04 6.08
C THR A 147 9.68 -6.95 7.06
N LEU A 148 9.84 -8.25 6.92
CA LEU A 148 9.28 -9.22 7.87
C LEU A 148 9.76 -8.99 9.32
N PHE A 149 10.72 -8.09 9.51
CA PHE A 149 11.47 -7.84 10.73
C PHE A 149 11.49 -6.36 11.13
N ASP A 150 10.94 -5.46 10.33
CA ASP A 150 10.84 -4.06 10.71
C ASP A 150 9.68 -3.88 11.68
N LEU A 151 10.06 -3.54 12.89
CA LEU A 151 9.17 -2.92 13.83
C LEU A 151 8.85 -1.52 13.33
N PHE A 152 7.58 -1.17 13.21
CA PHE A 152 7.18 0.19 12.85
C PHE A 152 7.59 1.13 13.96
N PRO A 153 8.59 2.03 13.75
CA PRO A 153 8.86 3.05 14.73
C PRO A 153 7.64 3.97 14.82
N GLY A 154 6.89 3.89 15.90
CA GLY A 154 5.76 4.73 16.17
C GLY A 154 4.40 4.06 16.09
N ASP A 155 4.32 2.80 15.69
CA ASP A 155 3.13 2.00 15.92
C ASP A 155 3.24 1.37 17.32
N GLU A 156 2.27 1.63 18.17
CA GLU A 156 2.23 1.06 19.53
C GLU A 156 1.96 -0.45 19.50
N MET A 157 1.59 -0.99 18.34
CA MET A 157 1.35 -2.41 18.13
C MET A 157 2.36 -2.99 17.15
N ASP A 158 3.24 -3.81 17.64
CA ASP A 158 4.05 -4.71 16.82
C ASP A 158 3.16 -5.83 16.25
N GLU A 159 2.57 -5.59 15.08
CA GLU A 159 1.70 -6.57 14.42
C GLU A 159 2.43 -7.90 14.17
N VAL A 160 3.73 -7.86 13.92
CA VAL A 160 4.53 -9.08 13.72
C VAL A 160 4.65 -9.87 15.02
N GLU A 161 4.91 -9.19 16.13
CA GLU A 161 4.95 -9.82 17.46
C GLU A 161 3.58 -10.36 17.88
N GLN A 162 2.52 -9.55 17.68
CA GLN A 162 1.16 -9.98 17.99
C GLN A 162 0.74 -11.17 17.13
N ASN A 163 1.01 -11.15 15.84
CA ASN A 163 0.74 -12.26 14.95
C ASN A 163 1.54 -13.52 15.34
N ALA A 164 2.77 -13.38 15.83
CA ALA A 164 3.57 -14.49 16.33
C ALA A 164 2.97 -15.09 17.60
N VAL A 165 2.47 -14.25 18.51
CA VAL A 165 1.76 -14.69 19.73
C VAL A 165 0.48 -15.44 19.38
N ASP A 166 -0.33 -14.87 18.47
CA ASP A 166 -1.60 -15.45 18.03
C ASP A 166 -1.37 -16.78 17.29
N PHE A 167 -0.37 -16.83 16.41
CA PHE A 167 0.00 -18.07 15.73
C PHE A 167 0.50 -19.14 16.70
N ARG A 168 1.29 -18.76 17.72
CA ARG A 168 1.73 -19.69 18.76
C ARG A 168 0.55 -20.29 19.51
N SER A 169 -0.39 -19.44 19.94
CA SER A 169 -1.62 -19.86 20.62
C SER A 169 -2.47 -20.76 19.74
N TYR A 170 -2.58 -20.42 18.44
CA TYR A 170 -3.29 -21.27 17.48
C TYR A 170 -2.64 -22.63 17.30
N CYS A 171 -1.30 -22.70 17.26
CA CYS A 171 -0.57 -23.97 17.14
C CYS A 171 -0.81 -24.93 18.30
N GLU A 172 -1.13 -24.42 19.48
CA GLU A 172 -1.48 -25.25 20.65
C GLU A 172 -2.82 -25.99 20.47
N THR A 173 -3.67 -25.50 19.57
CA THR A 173 -4.97 -26.13 19.23
C THR A 173 -4.86 -27.16 18.11
N LEU A 174 -3.72 -27.26 17.45
CA LEU A 174 -3.52 -28.17 16.32
C LEU A 174 -3.26 -29.62 16.76
N PRO A 175 -3.58 -30.60 15.90
CA PRO A 175 -3.18 -31.98 16.11
C PRO A 175 -1.65 -32.11 16.31
N GLU A 176 -1.23 -33.06 17.13
CA GLU A 176 0.18 -33.24 17.54
C GLU A 176 1.16 -33.36 16.36
N CYS A 177 0.72 -33.94 15.24
CA CYS A 177 1.54 -34.03 14.02
C CYS A 177 1.96 -32.68 13.44
N PHE A 178 1.20 -31.61 13.68
CA PHE A 178 1.52 -30.26 13.21
C PHE A 178 2.32 -29.44 14.24
N ILE A 179 2.22 -29.75 15.53
CA ILE A 179 2.91 -29.02 16.60
C ILE A 179 4.43 -29.04 16.37
N LYS A 180 4.99 -30.15 15.93
CA LYS A 180 6.42 -30.27 15.64
C LYS A 180 6.87 -29.32 14.54
N GLN A 181 6.09 -29.23 13.45
CA GLN A 181 6.39 -28.33 12.34
C GLN A 181 6.25 -26.87 12.76
N ALA A 182 5.22 -26.52 13.52
CA ALA A 182 5.04 -25.19 14.07
C ALA A 182 6.22 -24.75 14.94
N LYS A 183 6.71 -25.63 15.84
CA LYS A 183 7.90 -25.37 16.66
C LYS A 183 9.15 -25.10 15.83
N GLU A 184 9.36 -25.82 14.73
CA GLU A 184 10.50 -25.58 13.82
C GLU A 184 10.37 -24.24 13.08
N ILE A 185 9.16 -23.83 12.70
CA ILE A 185 8.89 -22.53 12.09
C ILE A 185 9.26 -21.42 13.08
N PHE A 186 8.78 -21.50 14.33
CA PHE A 186 9.10 -20.51 15.37
C PHE A 186 10.60 -20.42 15.65
N LYS A 187 11.27 -21.55 15.77
CA LYS A 187 12.72 -21.57 15.99
C LYS A 187 13.49 -20.87 14.89
N ARG A 188 13.09 -21.05 13.63
CA ARG A 188 13.68 -20.35 12.49
C ARG A 188 13.36 -18.86 12.49
N TRP A 189 12.13 -18.51 12.82
CA TRP A 189 11.71 -17.12 12.92
C TRP A 189 12.48 -16.39 14.02
N GLU A 190 12.61 -16.95 15.22
CA GLU A 190 13.41 -16.40 16.31
C GLU A 190 14.88 -16.22 15.91
N PHE A 191 15.46 -17.21 15.22
CA PHE A 191 16.83 -17.10 14.70
C PHE A 191 16.99 -15.94 13.73
N CYS A 192 16.08 -15.78 12.77
CA CYS A 192 16.17 -14.71 11.79
C CYS A 192 15.94 -13.32 12.40
N ARG A 193 15.14 -13.22 13.48
CA ARG A 193 14.88 -11.95 14.17
C ARG A 193 16.11 -11.38 14.87
N HIS A 194 17.05 -12.21 15.24
CA HIS A 194 18.27 -11.82 15.97
C HIS A 194 19.50 -11.68 15.07
N MET A 195 19.37 -11.84 13.77
CA MET A 195 20.39 -11.56 12.76
C MET A 195 20.32 -10.13 12.26
#